data_fead0498b091131670188ff7cf7bc794
#
_entry.id   fead0498b091131670188ff7cf7bc794
#
_cell.length_a   1.000
_cell.length_b   1.000
_cell.length_c   1.000
_cell.angle_alpha   90.00
_cell.angle_beta   90.00
_cell.angle_gamma   90.00
#
_symmetry.space_group_name_H-M   'P 1'
#
loop_
_entity.id
_entity.type
_entity.pdbx_description
1 polymer ?
#
loop_
_entity_poly.entity_id
_entity_poly.type
_entity_poly.pdbx_seq_one_letter_code
_entity_poly.pdbx_strand_id
1 'polypeptide(L)'
;MLWEAPTYPFVRYLEAHFPEIQAEADLLATEDYDDWPQKDGYSGSWKVYCFFSRDPRWYLAASCPPNARRCPQTLSVVQRIPGVSRAGFSLLLPGTYIAPHRDGKNGIEDLLRCHMGLRSNPKAGMRVGKKTVSWEPGHCLIFDGNEEHEAANLGDTPRVVLMVDIDREALETEIPA
;
A
#
# COMPACT_ATOMS: atom_id res chain seq x y z
N MET A 1 -4.89 10.06 11.33
CA MET A 1 -5.82 9.24 12.16
C MET A 1 -5.83 7.84 11.55
N LEU A 2 -5.82 6.81 12.36
CA LEU A 2 -6.01 5.43 11.90
C LEU A 2 -7.51 5.12 12.03
N TRP A 3 -8.16 4.71 10.93
CA TRP A 3 -9.60 4.36 10.93
C TRP A 3 -9.79 2.86 11.06
N GLU A 4 -10.91 2.47 11.67
CA GLU A 4 -11.34 1.06 11.68
C GLU A 4 -11.78 0.68 10.25
N ALA A 5 -10.93 -0.11 9.59
CA ALA A 5 -11.04 -0.49 8.20
C ALA A 5 -12.35 -1.26 7.81
N PRO A 6 -12.97 -2.09 8.68
CA PRO A 6 -14.07 -2.97 8.25
C PRO A 6 -15.35 -2.28 7.80
N THR A 7 -15.49 -0.97 7.98
CA THR A 7 -16.74 -0.24 7.69
C THR A 7 -16.93 0.11 6.22
N TYR A 8 -15.87 0.25 5.43
CA TYR A 8 -15.97 0.75 4.06
C TYR A 8 -16.22 -0.36 3.02
N PRO A 9 -17.05 -0.10 1.97
CA PRO A 9 -17.32 -1.06 0.90
C PRO A 9 -16.06 -1.59 0.22
N PHE A 10 -15.12 -0.71 -0.12
CA PHE A 10 -13.87 -1.09 -0.79
C PHE A 10 -12.96 -1.98 0.06
N VAL A 11 -13.00 -1.86 1.39
CA VAL A 11 -12.23 -2.72 2.29
C VAL A 11 -12.74 -4.15 2.22
N ARG A 12 -14.06 -4.33 2.40
CA ARG A 12 -14.67 -5.66 2.28
C ARG A 12 -14.41 -6.29 0.93
N TYR A 13 -14.41 -5.45 -0.13
CA TYR A 13 -14.12 -5.90 -1.48
C TYR A 13 -12.66 -6.34 -1.64
N LEU A 14 -11.68 -5.55 -1.16
CA LEU A 14 -10.27 -5.93 -1.20
C LEU A 14 -10.00 -7.20 -0.39
N GLU A 15 -10.52 -7.29 0.83
CA GLU A 15 -10.33 -8.45 1.71
C GLU A 15 -10.94 -9.72 1.12
N ALA A 16 -12.08 -9.61 0.42
CA ALA A 16 -12.70 -10.73 -0.30
C ALA A 16 -11.84 -11.25 -1.47
N HIS A 17 -10.98 -10.41 -2.07
CA HIS A 17 -10.08 -10.76 -3.17
C HIS A 17 -8.62 -10.99 -2.70
N PHE A 18 -8.42 -11.15 -1.40
CA PHE A 18 -7.08 -11.40 -0.84
C PHE A 18 -6.37 -12.60 -1.49
N PRO A 19 -7.02 -13.77 -1.72
CA PRO A 19 -6.33 -14.93 -2.28
C PRO A 19 -5.70 -14.68 -3.66
N GLU A 20 -6.41 -13.97 -4.55
CA GLU A 20 -5.93 -13.66 -5.89
C GLU A 20 -4.79 -12.64 -5.86
N ILE A 21 -4.92 -11.62 -5.01
CA ILE A 21 -3.91 -10.58 -4.83
C ILE A 21 -2.64 -11.19 -4.21
N GLN A 22 -2.80 -12.03 -3.20
CA GLN A 22 -1.69 -12.75 -2.56
C GLN A 22 -0.95 -13.64 -3.57
N ALA A 23 -1.69 -14.40 -4.39
CA ALA A 23 -1.10 -15.29 -5.37
C ALA A 23 -0.23 -14.55 -6.40
N GLU A 24 -0.68 -13.38 -6.90
CA GLU A 24 0.12 -12.57 -7.82
C GLU A 24 1.33 -11.91 -7.14
N ALA A 25 1.17 -11.44 -5.90
CA ALA A 25 2.29 -10.89 -5.13
C ALA A 25 3.37 -11.95 -4.83
N ASP A 26 2.98 -13.20 -4.63
CA ASP A 26 3.91 -14.31 -4.34
C ASP A 26 4.72 -14.77 -5.57
N LEU A 27 4.29 -14.41 -6.79
CA LEU A 27 5.05 -14.66 -8.02
C LEU A 27 6.17 -13.63 -8.25
N LEU A 28 6.20 -12.54 -7.47
CA LEU A 28 7.20 -11.50 -7.63
C LEU A 28 8.43 -11.77 -6.76
N ALA A 29 9.61 -11.74 -7.40
CA ALA A 29 10.89 -11.74 -6.70
C ALA A 29 11.23 -10.33 -6.19
N THR A 30 12.15 -10.22 -5.23
CA THR A 30 12.61 -8.93 -4.68
C THR A 30 13.16 -8.00 -5.78
N GLU A 31 13.80 -8.59 -6.79
CA GLU A 31 14.42 -7.90 -7.92
C GLU A 31 13.39 -7.30 -8.89
N ASP A 32 12.14 -7.74 -8.84
CA ASP A 32 11.06 -7.18 -9.64
C ASP A 32 10.59 -5.81 -9.12
N TYR A 33 10.91 -5.49 -7.87
CA TYR A 33 10.52 -4.24 -7.23
C TYR A 33 11.56 -3.14 -7.46
N ASP A 34 11.09 -1.95 -7.81
CA ASP A 34 11.91 -0.74 -7.83
C ASP A 34 12.23 -0.28 -6.39
N ASP A 35 13.40 0.30 -6.19
CA ASP A 35 13.70 0.97 -4.92
C ASP A 35 12.80 2.21 -4.75
N TRP A 36 12.31 2.45 -3.52
CA TRP A 36 11.63 3.70 -3.21
C TRP A 36 12.59 4.88 -3.42
N PRO A 37 12.22 5.90 -4.23
CA PRO A 37 13.17 6.90 -4.73
C PRO A 37 13.65 7.90 -3.67
N GLN A 38 12.88 8.15 -2.62
CA GLN A 38 13.23 9.12 -1.56
C GLN A 38 14.16 8.48 -0.52
N LYS A 39 15.42 8.25 -0.91
CA LYS A 39 16.42 7.51 -0.12
C LYS A 39 16.72 8.11 1.25
N ASP A 40 16.58 9.42 1.42
CA ASP A 40 16.85 10.12 2.69
C ASP A 40 15.76 9.86 3.75
N GLY A 41 14.61 9.32 3.34
CA GLY A 41 13.46 9.05 4.23
C GLY A 41 13.51 7.69 4.93
N TYR A 42 14.47 6.83 4.63
CA TYR A 42 14.53 5.49 5.22
C TYR A 42 15.94 4.92 5.27
N SER A 43 16.14 3.92 6.13
CA SER A 43 17.33 3.06 6.16
C SER A 43 16.93 1.61 5.80
N GLY A 44 17.89 0.81 5.35
CA GLY A 44 17.64 -0.54 4.87
C GLY A 44 17.13 -0.58 3.44
N SER A 45 16.11 -1.38 3.15
CA SER A 45 15.59 -1.55 1.79
C SER A 45 14.05 -1.47 1.75
N TRP A 46 13.55 -0.33 1.29
CA TRP A 46 12.16 -0.11 0.95
C TRP A 46 11.99 -0.12 -0.56
N LYS A 47 11.14 -1.02 -1.03
CA LYS A 47 10.89 -1.24 -2.46
C LYS A 47 9.40 -1.16 -2.78
N VAL A 48 9.09 -0.89 -4.04
CA VAL A 48 7.71 -0.76 -4.52
C VAL A 48 7.55 -1.40 -5.89
N TYR A 49 6.42 -2.05 -6.09
CA TYR A 49 5.98 -2.59 -7.38
C TYR A 49 4.69 -1.89 -7.77
N CYS A 50 4.81 -0.72 -8.43
CA CYS A 50 3.66 0.06 -8.86
C CYS A 50 3.02 -0.56 -10.11
N PHE A 51 1.70 -0.73 -10.11
CA PHE A 51 0.96 -1.24 -11.27
C PHE A 51 -0.25 -0.38 -11.66
N PHE A 52 -0.57 0.67 -10.90
CA PHE A 52 -1.65 1.59 -11.21
C PHE A 52 -1.35 3.01 -10.73
N SER A 53 -1.56 4.00 -11.61
CA SER A 53 -1.57 5.44 -11.27
C SER A 53 -2.47 6.20 -12.24
N ARG A 54 -3.33 7.08 -11.70
CA ARG A 54 -4.10 8.06 -12.50
C ARG A 54 -3.28 9.29 -12.85
N ASP A 55 -2.24 9.61 -12.06
CA ASP A 55 -1.36 10.75 -12.35
C ASP A 55 -0.13 10.26 -13.14
N PRO A 56 -0.05 10.60 -14.44
CA PRO A 56 1.10 10.22 -15.28
C PRO A 56 2.40 10.96 -14.90
N ARG A 57 2.31 12.02 -14.09
CA ARG A 57 3.50 12.77 -13.62
C ARG A 57 4.11 12.16 -12.37
N TRP A 58 3.41 11.22 -11.74
CA TRP A 58 3.97 10.52 -10.59
C TRP A 58 5.21 9.73 -11.01
N TYR A 59 6.29 9.85 -10.25
CA TYR A 59 7.62 9.33 -10.60
C TYR A 59 7.68 7.81 -10.87
N LEU A 60 6.73 7.03 -10.36
CA LEU A 60 6.61 5.59 -10.62
C LEU A 60 5.56 5.25 -11.71
N ALA A 61 4.90 6.24 -12.29
CA ALA A 61 3.84 6.00 -13.27
C ALA A 61 4.34 5.25 -14.52
N ALA A 62 5.60 5.46 -14.93
CA ALA A 62 6.21 4.77 -16.06
C ALA A 62 6.38 3.27 -15.84
N SER A 63 6.55 2.80 -14.60
CA SER A 63 6.65 1.39 -14.25
C SER A 63 5.29 0.68 -14.24
N CYS A 64 4.18 1.42 -14.12
CA CYS A 64 2.85 0.83 -13.94
C CYS A 64 2.40 -0.04 -15.13
N PRO A 65 2.49 0.36 -16.41
CA PRO A 65 1.99 -0.46 -17.52
C PRO A 65 2.69 -1.82 -17.69
N PRO A 66 4.02 -1.94 -17.60
CA PRO A 66 4.67 -3.25 -17.63
C PRO A 66 4.34 -4.11 -16.42
N ASN A 67 4.29 -3.53 -15.23
CA ASN A 67 3.98 -4.22 -13.99
C ASN A 67 2.54 -4.76 -13.96
N ALA A 68 1.58 -3.95 -14.42
CA ALA A 68 0.17 -4.32 -14.51
C ALA A 68 -0.07 -5.61 -15.33
N ARG A 69 0.73 -5.86 -16.37
CA ARG A 69 0.62 -7.09 -17.18
C ARG A 69 0.99 -8.36 -16.41
N ARG A 70 1.78 -8.24 -15.34
CA ARG A 70 2.17 -9.39 -14.50
C ARG A 70 1.21 -9.63 -13.33
N CYS A 71 0.35 -8.64 -13.02
CA CYS A 71 -0.64 -8.71 -11.94
C CYS A 71 -2.04 -8.34 -12.45
N PRO A 72 -2.57 -9.03 -13.47
CA PRO A 72 -3.82 -8.64 -14.13
C PRO A 72 -5.05 -8.78 -13.23
N GLN A 73 -5.08 -9.73 -12.32
CA GLN A 73 -6.20 -9.91 -11.38
C GLN A 73 -6.20 -8.80 -10.34
N THR A 74 -5.06 -8.52 -9.71
CA THR A 74 -4.91 -7.40 -8.77
C THR A 74 -5.26 -6.07 -9.41
N LEU A 75 -4.79 -5.83 -10.65
CA LEU A 75 -5.15 -4.64 -11.41
C LEU A 75 -6.67 -4.53 -11.61
N SER A 76 -7.32 -5.62 -12.03
CA SER A 76 -8.78 -5.67 -12.24
C SER A 76 -9.54 -5.35 -10.95
N VAL A 77 -9.12 -5.93 -9.83
CA VAL A 77 -9.71 -5.65 -8.51
C VAL A 77 -9.57 -4.17 -8.15
N VAL A 78 -8.37 -3.62 -8.24
CA VAL A 78 -8.09 -2.22 -7.88
C VAL A 78 -8.83 -1.22 -8.76
N GLN A 79 -8.91 -1.46 -10.06
CA GLN A 79 -9.57 -0.54 -11.01
C GLN A 79 -11.09 -0.44 -10.81
N ARG A 80 -11.73 -1.42 -10.18
CA ARG A 80 -13.16 -1.39 -9.86
C ARG A 80 -13.47 -0.55 -8.63
N ILE A 81 -12.47 -0.21 -7.81
CA ILE A 81 -12.68 0.59 -6.60
C ILE A 81 -12.82 2.05 -7.00
N PRO A 82 -13.99 2.70 -6.74
CA PRO A 82 -14.17 4.12 -7.00
C PRO A 82 -13.15 4.96 -6.24
N GLY A 83 -12.65 6.01 -6.88
CA GLY A 83 -11.73 6.96 -6.24
C GLY A 83 -10.29 6.47 -6.06
N VAL A 84 -9.92 5.27 -6.49
CA VAL A 84 -8.52 4.83 -6.45
C VAL A 84 -7.67 5.73 -7.35
N SER A 85 -6.61 6.29 -6.77
CA SER A 85 -5.64 7.15 -7.45
C SER A 85 -4.35 6.41 -7.82
N ARG A 86 -3.86 5.58 -6.91
CA ARG A 86 -2.62 4.80 -7.09
C ARG A 86 -2.72 3.45 -6.39
N ALA A 87 -2.01 2.46 -6.94
CA ALA A 87 -1.85 1.16 -6.29
C ALA A 87 -0.55 0.47 -6.66
N GLY A 88 -0.01 -0.29 -5.71
CA GLY A 88 1.21 -1.06 -5.86
C GLY A 88 1.48 -1.92 -4.64
N PHE A 89 2.39 -2.87 -4.77
CA PHE A 89 2.92 -3.59 -3.62
C PHE A 89 4.08 -2.83 -3.01
N SER A 90 4.10 -2.71 -1.67
CA SER A 90 5.18 -2.12 -0.90
C SER A 90 5.88 -3.21 -0.09
N LEU A 91 7.19 -3.31 -0.29
CA LEU A 91 8.06 -4.32 0.31
C LEU A 91 9.06 -3.66 1.26
N LEU A 92 9.07 -4.06 2.52
CA LEU A 92 10.16 -3.75 3.45
C LEU A 92 10.96 -5.02 3.74
N LEU A 93 12.23 -5.03 3.37
CA LEU A 93 13.15 -6.10 3.74
C LEU A 93 13.52 -6.04 5.24
N PRO A 94 14.03 -7.13 5.83
CA PRO A 94 14.53 -7.14 7.20
C PRO A 94 15.48 -5.97 7.51
N GLY A 95 15.31 -5.35 8.68
CA GLY A 95 16.13 -4.22 9.12
C GLY A 95 15.77 -2.87 8.50
N THR A 96 14.66 -2.77 7.76
CA THR A 96 14.22 -1.50 7.15
C THR A 96 13.45 -0.65 8.16
N TYR A 97 13.78 0.65 8.19
CA TYR A 97 13.07 1.67 8.96
C TYR A 97 12.76 2.88 8.09
N ILE A 98 11.50 3.24 8.00
CA ILE A 98 11.00 4.47 7.37
C ILE A 98 10.82 5.51 8.46
N ALA A 99 11.56 6.61 8.37
CA ALA A 99 11.56 7.68 9.37
C ALA A 99 10.20 8.40 9.46
N PRO A 100 9.88 9.06 10.58
CA PRO A 100 8.66 9.84 10.74
C PRO A 100 8.52 10.88 9.63
N HIS A 101 7.39 10.86 8.92
CA HIS A 101 7.10 11.76 7.81
C HIS A 101 5.61 12.00 7.64
N ARG A 102 5.27 12.89 6.71
CA ARG A 102 3.90 13.19 6.25
C ARG A 102 3.93 13.21 4.72
N ASP A 103 2.96 12.60 4.08
CA ASP A 103 2.89 12.50 2.61
C ASP A 103 2.45 13.81 1.91
N GLY A 104 1.79 14.73 2.63
CA GLY A 104 0.99 15.84 2.11
C GLY A 104 1.71 16.93 1.30
N LYS A 105 3.04 16.88 1.13
CA LYS A 105 3.76 17.84 0.28
C LYS A 105 3.74 17.48 -1.22
N ASN A 106 3.12 16.36 -1.60
CA ASN A 106 3.19 15.79 -2.95
C ASN A 106 1.81 15.66 -3.62
N GLY A 107 0.83 16.48 -3.24
CA GLY A 107 -0.52 16.46 -3.84
C GLY A 107 -1.37 15.27 -3.41
N ILE A 108 -1.17 14.78 -2.18
CA ILE A 108 -1.94 13.68 -1.57
C ILE A 108 -2.90 14.23 -0.49
N GLU A 109 -3.17 15.52 -0.52
CA GLU A 109 -3.86 16.22 0.59
C GLU A 109 -5.27 15.69 0.86
N ASP A 110 -5.94 15.17 -0.16
CA ASP A 110 -7.32 14.65 -0.05
C ASP A 110 -7.39 13.11 -0.17
N LEU A 111 -6.25 12.41 -0.14
CA LEU A 111 -6.20 10.96 -0.24
C LEU A 111 -6.08 10.30 1.13
N LEU A 112 -6.70 9.14 1.27
CA LEU A 112 -6.39 8.19 2.32
C LEU A 112 -5.56 7.06 1.76
N ARG A 113 -4.70 6.49 2.59
CA ARG A 113 -3.91 5.33 2.26
C ARG A 113 -4.45 4.09 2.95
N CYS A 114 -4.70 3.06 2.15
CA CYS A 114 -5.06 1.73 2.61
C CYS A 114 -3.86 0.80 2.40
N HIS A 115 -3.50 0.06 3.43
CA HIS A 115 -2.55 -1.05 3.36
C HIS A 115 -3.28 -2.35 3.66
N MET A 116 -3.39 -3.26 2.70
CA MET A 116 -3.79 -4.64 2.97
C MET A 116 -2.55 -5.49 3.20
N GLY A 117 -2.46 -6.15 4.36
CA GLY A 117 -1.37 -7.07 4.66
C GLY A 117 -1.36 -8.24 3.69
N LEU A 118 -0.19 -8.57 3.11
CA LEU A 118 0.02 -9.77 2.30
C LEU A 118 0.99 -10.72 2.99
N ARG A 119 2.15 -10.22 3.38
CA ARG A 119 3.12 -10.92 4.22
C ARG A 119 3.56 -10.01 5.34
N SER A 120 3.64 -10.53 6.55
CA SER A 120 4.10 -9.76 7.71
C SER A 120 4.77 -10.69 8.74
N ASN A 121 5.33 -10.08 9.78
CA ASN A 121 5.90 -10.78 10.92
C ASN A 121 5.66 -9.95 12.21
N PRO A 122 5.77 -10.55 13.39
CA PRO A 122 5.44 -9.87 14.65
C PRO A 122 6.30 -8.64 15.00
N LYS A 123 7.44 -8.46 14.30
CA LYS A 123 8.36 -7.32 14.49
C LYS A 123 8.23 -6.28 13.38
N ALA A 124 7.25 -6.44 12.46
CA ALA A 124 6.91 -5.43 11.46
C ALA A 124 5.70 -4.63 11.92
N GLY A 125 5.79 -3.31 11.87
CA GLY A 125 4.71 -2.45 12.32
C GLY A 125 4.87 -1.02 11.83
N MET A 126 3.83 -0.22 12.06
CA MET A 126 3.84 1.20 11.80
C MET A 126 3.21 1.99 12.95
N ARG A 127 3.61 3.22 13.10
CA ARG A 127 2.97 4.21 13.97
C ARG A 127 2.28 5.25 13.10
N VAL A 128 1.05 5.60 13.44
CA VAL A 128 0.32 6.75 12.87
C VAL A 128 -0.15 7.63 14.01
N GLY A 129 0.36 8.84 14.09
CA GLY A 129 0.18 9.70 15.24
C GLY A 129 0.65 9.03 16.53
N LYS A 130 -0.28 8.72 17.44
CA LYS A 130 0.00 8.07 18.72
C LYS A 130 -0.32 6.56 18.73
N LYS A 131 -0.85 6.00 17.64
CA LYS A 131 -1.25 4.59 17.55
C LYS A 131 -0.17 3.78 16.84
N THR A 132 0.19 2.63 17.41
CA THR A 132 1.06 1.63 16.76
C THR A 132 0.21 0.44 16.37
N VAL A 133 0.41 -0.06 15.14
CA VAL A 133 -0.31 -1.19 14.56
C VAL A 133 0.65 -2.10 13.80
N SER A 134 0.27 -3.36 13.64
CA SER A 134 0.93 -4.34 12.78
C SER A 134 0.03 -4.72 11.63
N TRP A 135 0.61 -5.21 10.54
CA TRP A 135 -0.17 -5.74 9.43
C TRP A 135 -0.50 -7.21 9.64
N GLU A 136 -1.74 -7.56 9.39
CA GLU A 136 -2.22 -8.94 9.37
C GLU A 136 -2.56 -9.33 7.92
N PRO A 137 -2.12 -10.52 7.43
CA PRO A 137 -2.47 -10.98 6.09
C PRO A 137 -3.99 -11.04 5.87
N GLY A 138 -4.46 -10.49 4.76
CA GLY A 138 -5.87 -10.42 4.40
C GLY A 138 -6.65 -9.28 5.05
N HIS A 139 -6.03 -8.46 5.92
CA HIS A 139 -6.70 -7.35 6.60
C HIS A 139 -6.15 -5.98 6.17
N CYS A 140 -7.05 -5.02 6.08
CA CYS A 140 -6.76 -3.65 5.70
C CYS A 140 -6.55 -2.74 6.90
N LEU A 141 -5.58 -1.82 6.79
CA LEU A 141 -5.38 -0.67 7.66
C LEU A 141 -5.58 0.59 6.83
N ILE A 142 -6.36 1.56 7.32
CA ILE A 142 -6.56 2.85 6.65
C ILE A 142 -6.03 3.97 7.52
N PHE A 143 -5.26 4.87 6.91
CA PHE A 143 -4.73 6.03 7.61
C PHE A 143 -4.62 7.25 6.70
N ASP A 144 -4.56 8.41 7.35
CA ASP A 144 -4.29 9.67 6.69
C ASP A 144 -2.78 9.86 6.54
N GLY A 145 -2.27 9.86 5.32
CA GLY A 145 -0.86 10.13 5.04
C GLY A 145 -0.39 11.53 5.48
N ASN A 146 -1.32 12.47 5.71
CA ASN A 146 -1.02 13.79 6.26
C ASN A 146 -0.76 13.76 7.78
N GLU A 147 -1.15 12.70 8.48
CA GLU A 147 -0.73 12.50 9.87
C GLU A 147 0.68 11.92 9.90
N GLU A 148 1.50 12.38 10.86
CA GLU A 148 2.86 11.86 11.00
C GLU A 148 2.84 10.35 11.21
N HIS A 149 3.57 9.65 10.36
CA HIS A 149 3.68 8.19 10.43
C HIS A 149 5.09 7.72 10.13
N GLU A 150 5.40 6.53 10.63
CA GLU A 150 6.65 5.81 10.42
C GLU A 150 6.38 4.31 10.34
N ALA A 151 7.31 3.55 9.75
CA ALA A 151 7.16 2.11 9.63
C ALA A 151 8.50 1.40 9.80
N ALA A 152 8.47 0.18 10.33
CA ALA A 152 9.67 -0.64 10.46
C ALA A 152 9.38 -2.11 10.18
N ASN A 153 10.39 -2.80 9.68
CA ASN A 153 10.46 -4.25 9.68
C ASN A 153 11.73 -4.69 10.43
N LEU A 154 11.59 -4.95 11.71
CA LEU A 154 12.67 -5.38 12.60
C LEU A 154 12.72 -6.91 12.73
N GLY A 155 11.95 -7.63 11.90
CA GLY A 155 11.95 -9.08 11.82
C GLY A 155 13.00 -9.61 10.85
N ASP A 156 12.95 -10.91 10.61
CA ASP A 156 13.87 -11.67 9.77
C ASP A 156 13.26 -12.08 8.41
N THR A 157 11.99 -11.76 8.20
CA THR A 157 11.26 -12.02 6.95
C THR A 157 10.73 -10.73 6.33
N PRO A 158 10.57 -10.66 5.00
CA PRO A 158 10.01 -9.49 4.34
C PRO A 158 8.57 -9.17 4.79
N ARG A 159 8.23 -7.87 4.85
CA ARG A 159 6.86 -7.38 4.97
C ARG A 159 6.39 -6.89 3.61
N VAL A 160 5.27 -7.42 3.12
CA VAL A 160 4.61 -6.99 1.87
C VAL A 160 3.19 -6.55 2.17
N VAL A 161 2.79 -5.41 1.63
CA VAL A 161 1.39 -4.94 1.64
C VAL A 161 0.97 -4.54 0.23
N LEU A 162 -0.31 -4.69 -0.09
CA LEU A 162 -0.94 -3.92 -1.15
C LEU A 162 -1.19 -2.52 -0.59
N MET A 163 -0.64 -1.51 -1.24
CA MET A 163 -0.85 -0.10 -0.94
C MET A 163 -1.82 0.49 -1.97
N VAL A 164 -2.89 1.13 -1.49
CA VAL A 164 -3.91 1.80 -2.32
C VAL A 164 -4.14 3.20 -1.78
N ASP A 165 -3.98 4.20 -2.63
CA ASP A 165 -4.37 5.58 -2.33
C ASP A 165 -5.76 5.83 -2.93
N ILE A 166 -6.70 6.33 -2.12
CA ILE A 166 -8.10 6.51 -2.46
C ILE A 166 -8.59 7.90 -2.08
N ASP A 167 -9.43 8.51 -2.92
CA ASP A 167 -10.07 9.80 -2.66
C ASP A 167 -11.01 9.70 -1.44
N ARG A 168 -10.93 10.66 -0.51
CA ARG A 168 -11.79 10.67 0.70
C ARG A 168 -13.27 10.64 0.38
N GLU A 169 -13.68 11.33 -0.68
CA GLU A 169 -15.07 11.41 -1.11
C GLU A 169 -15.63 10.07 -1.61
N ALA A 170 -14.76 9.14 -1.98
CA ALA A 170 -15.15 7.83 -2.53
C ALA A 170 -15.25 6.71 -1.47
N LEU A 171 -14.91 6.95 -0.21
CA LEU A 171 -14.81 5.91 0.82
C LEU A 171 -16.09 5.10 1.03
N GLU A 172 -17.25 5.77 0.99
CA GLU A 172 -18.58 5.17 1.18
C GLU A 172 -19.23 4.71 -0.14
N THR A 173 -18.52 4.87 -1.27
CA THR A 173 -19.07 4.52 -2.59
C THR A 173 -19.12 3.01 -2.75
N GLU A 174 -20.27 2.48 -3.11
CA GLU A 174 -20.45 1.06 -3.42
C GLU A 174 -19.67 0.69 -4.69
N ILE A 175 -19.13 -0.53 -4.71
CA ILE A 175 -18.40 -1.04 -5.87
C ILE A 175 -19.40 -1.60 -6.87
N PRO A 176 -19.36 -1.15 -8.12
CA PRO A 176 -20.27 -1.67 -9.16
C PRO A 176 -20.12 -3.19 -9.35
N ALA A 177 -21.24 -3.86 -9.51
CA ALA A 177 -21.30 -5.31 -9.73
C ALA A 177 -20.56 -5.76 -10.99
#